data_20831570f8804643c436e03464796ab6
#
_entry.id   20831570f8804643c436e03464796ab6
#
_cell.length_a   1.000
_cell.length_b   1.000
_cell.length_c   1.000
_cell.angle_alpha   90.00
_cell.angle_beta   90.00
_cell.angle_gamma   90.00
#
_symmetry.space_group_name_H-M   'P 1'
#
loop_
_entity.id
_entity.type
_entity.pdbx_description
1 polymer ?
#
loop_
_entity_poly.entity_id
_entity_poly.type
_entity_poly.pdbx_seq_one_letter_code
_entity_poly.pdbx_strand_id
1 'polypeptide(L)'
;MATLTRNDGTQDYLHGSIERQTVSLTLRATYNLTPDFTVQYYGQPFVARGVYDRFKNVADPLAKDFGDRFVDFTTDQIRYDEVNDRYRVSYDGGATADYTFGNPDFNFLQFRSNLVVRWEYKPSSVLFLVWSQGTTGGADPAKTAFAALADDLFAQDLRNTFLLKATYRLVR
;
A
#
# COMPACT_ATOMS: atom_id res chain seq x y z
N MET A 1 0.11 -8.21 14.46
CA MET A 1 -0.46 -9.02 15.56
C MET A 1 -1.95 -9.19 15.28
N ALA A 2 -2.44 -10.41 15.31
CA ALA A 2 -3.86 -10.74 15.17
C ALA A 2 -4.31 -11.56 16.38
N THR A 3 -5.55 -11.37 16.81
CA THR A 3 -6.18 -12.21 17.84
C THR A 3 -7.12 -13.18 17.13
N LEU A 4 -6.95 -14.47 17.38
CA LEU A 4 -7.71 -15.54 16.76
C LEU A 4 -8.35 -16.39 17.86
N THR A 5 -9.53 -16.93 17.59
CA THR A 5 -10.24 -17.79 18.52
C THR A 5 -10.21 -19.22 18.00
N ARG A 6 -9.73 -20.15 18.80
CA ARG A 6 -9.76 -21.59 18.51
C ARG A 6 -11.20 -22.12 18.55
N ASN A 7 -11.40 -23.31 18.01
CA ASN A 7 -12.69 -24.01 18.07
C ASN A 7 -13.16 -24.31 19.51
N ASP A 8 -12.24 -24.40 20.48
CA ASP A 8 -12.52 -24.58 21.91
C ASP A 8 -12.83 -23.29 22.69
N GLY A 9 -12.78 -22.12 21.99
CA GLY A 9 -13.00 -20.79 22.54
C GLY A 9 -11.76 -20.12 23.12
N THR A 10 -10.60 -20.77 23.12
CA THR A 10 -9.32 -20.17 23.55
C THR A 10 -8.88 -19.09 22.58
N GLN A 11 -8.32 -17.99 23.09
CA GLN A 11 -7.76 -16.92 22.28
C GLN A 11 -6.26 -17.08 22.08
N ASP A 12 -5.83 -16.99 20.84
CA ASP A 12 -4.44 -16.96 20.43
C ASP A 12 -4.04 -15.57 19.92
N TYR A 13 -2.81 -15.19 20.19
CA TYR A 13 -2.23 -13.94 19.73
C TYR A 13 -1.11 -14.25 18.71
N LEU A 14 -1.46 -14.12 17.44
CA LEU A 14 -0.58 -14.46 16.34
C LEU A 14 0.34 -13.30 15.99
N HIS A 15 1.62 -13.59 15.83
CA HIS A 15 2.63 -12.74 15.23
C HIS A 15 3.21 -13.39 13.98
N GLY A 16 3.53 -12.58 12.97
CA GLY A 16 4.32 -12.96 11.81
C GLY A 16 5.51 -12.02 11.65
N SER A 17 6.61 -12.52 11.12
CA SER A 17 7.68 -11.65 10.61
C SER A 17 7.25 -11.10 9.27
N ILE A 18 7.60 -9.86 8.98
CA ILE A 18 7.28 -9.21 7.70
C ILE A 18 8.57 -8.80 6.99
N GLU A 19 8.72 -9.23 5.75
CA GLU A 19 9.66 -8.63 4.81
C GLU A 19 8.93 -7.51 4.04
N ARG A 20 9.38 -6.28 4.22
CA ARG A 20 8.76 -5.11 3.59
C ARG A 20 9.68 -4.49 2.56
N GLN A 21 9.15 -4.29 1.35
CA GLN A 21 9.79 -3.53 0.28
C GLN A 21 8.94 -2.31 -0.04
N THR A 22 9.58 -1.14 -0.14
CA THR A 22 8.88 0.09 -0.51
C THR A 22 9.67 0.81 -1.59
N VAL A 23 9.00 1.16 -2.67
CA VAL A 23 9.54 1.99 -3.75
C VAL A 23 8.68 3.24 -3.85
N SER A 24 9.31 4.41 -3.77
CA SER A 24 8.67 5.69 -3.95
C SER A 24 9.56 6.60 -4.79
N LEU A 25 8.99 7.21 -5.82
CA LEU A 25 9.64 8.20 -6.65
C LEU A 25 8.83 9.49 -6.60
N THR A 26 9.50 10.63 -6.54
CA THR A 26 8.85 11.93 -6.66
C THR A 26 9.48 12.68 -7.84
N LEU A 27 8.66 13.00 -8.82
CA LEU A 27 9.03 13.83 -9.96
C LEU A 27 8.37 15.20 -9.83
N ARG A 28 9.19 16.25 -9.96
CA ARG A 28 8.71 17.65 -10.03
C ARG A 28 9.39 18.35 -11.18
N ALA A 29 8.59 19.03 -11.99
CA ALA A 29 9.07 19.85 -13.08
C ALA A 29 8.32 21.18 -13.10
N THR A 30 9.05 22.27 -13.34
CA THR A 30 8.48 23.60 -13.58
C THR A 30 9.10 24.14 -14.86
N TYR A 31 8.26 24.54 -15.77
CA TYR A 31 8.68 25.10 -17.04
C TYR A 31 7.96 26.43 -17.29
N ASN A 32 8.73 27.50 -17.40
CA ASN A 32 8.24 28.83 -17.72
C ASN A 32 8.42 29.07 -19.23
N LEU A 33 7.31 28.98 -19.99
CA LEU A 33 7.35 29.27 -21.44
C LEU A 33 7.55 30.76 -21.69
N THR A 34 6.90 31.57 -20.86
CA THR A 34 7.06 33.03 -20.81
C THR A 34 7.01 33.50 -19.38
N PRO A 35 7.32 34.76 -19.03
CA PRO A 35 7.12 35.29 -17.66
C PRO A 35 5.70 35.14 -17.15
N ASP A 36 4.72 35.12 -18.05
CA ASP A 36 3.30 35.10 -17.74
C ASP A 36 2.66 33.69 -17.89
N PHE A 37 3.41 32.70 -18.46
CA PHE A 37 2.91 31.36 -18.72
C PHE A 37 3.82 30.28 -18.13
N THR A 38 3.30 29.58 -17.14
CA THR A 38 4.05 28.55 -16.40
C THR A 38 3.28 27.22 -16.41
N VAL A 39 4.00 26.14 -16.63
CA VAL A 39 3.53 24.76 -16.50
C VAL A 39 4.29 24.09 -15.37
N GLN A 40 3.57 23.49 -14.43
CA GLN A 40 4.13 22.74 -13.32
C GLN A 40 3.59 21.32 -13.34
N TYR A 41 4.45 20.34 -13.17
CA TYR A 41 4.08 18.95 -13.04
C TYR A 41 4.64 18.37 -11.75
N TYR A 42 3.81 17.59 -11.10
CA TYR A 42 4.15 16.74 -9.96
C TYR A 42 3.66 15.32 -10.22
N GLY A 43 4.48 14.32 -9.99
CA GLY A 43 4.11 12.91 -10.10
C GLY A 43 4.77 12.09 -9.00
N GLN A 44 4.01 11.19 -8.38
CA GLN A 44 4.48 10.33 -7.30
C GLN A 44 3.92 8.92 -7.46
N PRO A 45 4.63 8.01 -8.13
CA PRO A 45 4.39 6.57 -8.01
C PRO A 45 4.89 6.05 -6.65
N PHE A 46 4.13 5.13 -6.08
CA PHE A 46 4.41 4.50 -4.80
C PHE A 46 3.97 3.05 -4.82
N VAL A 47 4.82 2.18 -4.31
CA VAL A 47 4.54 0.76 -4.10
C VAL A 47 5.02 0.36 -2.72
N ALA A 48 4.21 -0.38 -1.98
CA ALA A 48 4.57 -1.02 -0.73
C ALA A 48 4.15 -2.49 -0.76
N ARG A 49 5.13 -3.38 -0.71
CA ARG A 49 4.96 -4.83 -0.63
C ARG A 49 5.31 -5.31 0.77
N GLY A 50 4.51 -6.21 1.31
CA GLY A 50 4.81 -6.94 2.54
C GLY A 50 4.52 -8.42 2.36
N VAL A 51 5.47 -9.25 2.69
CA VAL A 51 5.33 -10.71 2.73
C VAL A 51 5.58 -11.17 4.15
N TYR A 52 4.66 -11.96 4.68
CA TYR A 52 4.72 -12.46 6.03
C TYR A 52 5.23 -13.89 6.06
N ASP A 53 6.12 -14.15 6.96
CA ASP A 53 6.67 -15.47 7.25
C ASP A 53 6.80 -15.72 8.75
N ARG A 54 7.28 -16.92 9.12
CA ARG A 54 7.63 -17.29 10.51
C ARG A 54 6.56 -16.88 11.51
N PHE A 55 5.36 -17.40 11.32
CA PHE A 55 4.26 -17.17 12.25
C PHE A 55 4.55 -17.85 13.59
N LYS A 56 4.18 -17.19 14.68
CA LYS A 56 4.36 -17.61 16.05
C LYS A 56 3.21 -17.17 16.94
N ASN A 57 2.94 -17.93 17.98
CA ASN A 57 1.96 -17.57 19.00
C ASN A 57 2.63 -16.92 20.21
N VAL A 58 1.95 -16.02 20.89
CA VAL A 58 2.39 -15.45 22.16
C VAL A 58 2.09 -16.47 23.26
N ALA A 59 3.12 -16.97 23.92
CA ALA A 59 3.01 -17.95 25.01
C ALA A 59 2.98 -17.25 26.38
N ASP A 60 4.00 -16.46 26.72
CA ASP A 60 4.05 -15.67 27.95
C ASP A 60 4.51 -14.25 27.67
N PRO A 61 3.58 -13.28 27.56
CA PRO A 61 3.90 -11.90 27.23
C PRO A 61 4.75 -11.19 28.30
N LEU A 62 4.80 -11.73 29.52
CA LEU A 62 5.52 -11.17 30.67
C LEU A 62 6.86 -11.85 30.94
N ALA A 63 7.24 -12.86 30.16
CA ALA A 63 8.52 -13.54 30.31
C ALA A 63 9.69 -12.56 30.24
N LYS A 64 10.72 -12.77 31.09
CA LYS A 64 11.91 -11.91 31.14
C LYS A 64 12.70 -12.00 29.84
N ASP A 65 12.93 -13.21 29.36
CA ASP A 65 13.63 -13.44 28.12
C ASP A 65 12.69 -13.31 26.92
N PHE A 66 13.12 -12.59 25.90
CA PHE A 66 12.30 -12.34 24.73
C PHE A 66 11.91 -13.63 23.99
N GLY A 67 12.78 -14.62 23.96
CA GLY A 67 12.52 -15.93 23.34
C GLY A 67 11.36 -16.68 23.98
N ASP A 68 11.20 -16.58 25.29
CA ASP A 68 10.16 -17.31 26.03
C ASP A 68 8.74 -16.69 25.86
N ARG A 69 8.67 -15.51 25.26
CA ARG A 69 7.40 -14.83 24.98
C ARG A 69 6.62 -15.44 23.83
N PHE A 70 7.30 -16.18 22.95
CA PHE A 70 6.75 -16.70 21.72
C PHE A 70 7.06 -18.17 21.53
N VAL A 71 6.12 -18.86 20.88
CA VAL A 71 6.32 -20.23 20.39
C VAL A 71 6.12 -20.21 18.87
N ASP A 72 7.15 -20.61 18.12
CA ASP A 72 7.10 -20.74 16.68
C ASP A 72 6.24 -21.94 16.29
N PHE A 73 5.41 -21.79 15.26
CA PHE A 73 4.71 -22.92 14.67
C PHE A 73 5.67 -23.80 13.88
N THR A 74 5.54 -25.10 14.05
CA THR A 74 6.23 -26.07 13.19
C THR A 74 5.53 -26.16 11.83
N THR A 75 6.23 -26.71 10.83
CA THR A 75 5.67 -26.94 9.49
C THR A 75 4.45 -27.86 9.46
N ASP A 76 4.29 -28.71 10.48
CA ASP A 76 3.13 -29.58 10.63
C ASP A 76 1.95 -28.83 11.23
N GLN A 77 2.22 -27.84 12.07
CA GLN A 77 1.18 -27.08 12.78
C GLN A 77 0.59 -25.96 11.92
N ILE A 78 1.34 -25.37 10.98
CA ILE A 78 0.84 -24.33 10.10
C ILE A 78 1.06 -24.70 8.64
N ARG A 79 -0.01 -24.63 7.83
CA ARG A 79 0.01 -24.95 6.41
C ARG A 79 -0.73 -23.88 5.62
N TYR A 80 -0.16 -23.47 4.50
CA TYR A 80 -0.82 -22.58 3.56
C TYR A 80 -1.71 -23.37 2.60
N ASP A 81 -2.96 -22.96 2.49
CA ASP A 81 -3.96 -23.48 1.56
C ASP A 81 -4.05 -22.53 0.36
N GLU A 82 -3.35 -22.85 -0.72
CA GLU A 82 -3.28 -22.04 -1.94
C GLU A 82 -4.63 -21.85 -2.62
N VAL A 83 -5.53 -22.85 -2.51
CA VAL A 83 -6.86 -22.81 -3.16
C VAL A 83 -7.75 -21.77 -2.52
N ASN A 84 -7.66 -21.63 -1.20
CA ASN A 84 -8.51 -20.74 -0.42
C ASN A 84 -7.77 -19.46 0.05
N ASP A 85 -6.51 -19.27 -0.35
CA ASP A 85 -5.64 -18.15 0.03
C ASP A 85 -5.65 -17.87 1.53
N ARG A 86 -5.39 -18.94 2.33
CA ARG A 86 -5.42 -18.87 3.79
C ARG A 86 -4.43 -19.81 4.45
N TYR A 87 -4.02 -19.48 5.65
CA TYR A 87 -3.29 -20.36 6.54
C TYR A 87 -4.25 -21.17 7.40
N ARG A 88 -3.91 -22.46 7.59
CA ARG A 88 -4.58 -23.38 8.49
C ARG A 88 -3.63 -23.70 9.63
N VAL A 89 -4.08 -23.56 10.86
CA VAL A 89 -3.31 -23.88 12.06
C VAL A 89 -3.96 -25.05 12.78
N SER A 90 -3.15 -26.07 13.11
CA SER A 90 -3.53 -27.24 13.87
C SER A 90 -2.42 -27.53 14.89
N TYR A 91 -2.72 -27.43 16.17
CA TYR A 91 -1.72 -27.60 17.23
C TYR A 91 -1.23 -29.04 17.38
N ASP A 92 -2.08 -30.00 17.01
CA ASP A 92 -1.74 -31.45 17.00
C ASP A 92 -1.16 -31.92 15.67
N GLY A 93 -1.03 -31.03 14.67
CA GLY A 93 -0.60 -31.36 13.32
C GLY A 93 -1.63 -32.19 12.52
N GLY A 94 -2.84 -32.34 13.04
CA GLY A 94 -3.92 -33.13 12.45
C GLY A 94 -4.57 -32.50 11.22
N ALA A 95 -5.51 -33.22 10.61
CA ALA A 95 -6.26 -32.77 9.45
C ALA A 95 -7.27 -31.65 9.77
N THR A 96 -7.74 -31.57 11.02
CA THR A 96 -8.69 -30.55 11.47
C THR A 96 -7.94 -29.32 11.93
N ALA A 97 -8.27 -28.17 11.36
CA ALA A 97 -7.68 -26.92 11.81
C ALA A 97 -8.36 -26.42 13.08
N ASP A 98 -7.57 -25.95 14.06
CA ASP A 98 -8.07 -25.26 15.24
C ASP A 98 -8.62 -23.90 14.89
N TYR A 99 -7.98 -23.23 13.90
CA TYR A 99 -8.46 -22.01 13.27
C TYR A 99 -7.80 -21.78 11.90
N THR A 100 -8.33 -20.83 11.16
CA THR A 100 -7.77 -20.37 9.90
C THR A 100 -7.70 -18.85 9.87
N PHE A 101 -6.73 -18.29 9.12
CA PHE A 101 -6.64 -16.87 8.85
C PHE A 101 -6.22 -16.62 7.40
N GLY A 102 -6.68 -15.50 6.83
CA GLY A 102 -6.34 -15.13 5.46
C GLY A 102 -4.86 -14.81 5.30
N ASN A 103 -4.35 -14.94 4.08
CA ASN A 103 -3.01 -14.51 3.74
C ASN A 103 -2.86 -13.00 4.01
N PRO A 104 -1.93 -12.60 4.89
CA PRO A 104 -1.72 -11.19 5.20
C PRO A 104 -0.80 -10.47 4.20
N ASP A 105 -0.27 -11.17 3.22
CA ASP A 105 0.62 -10.61 2.21
C ASP A 105 -0.09 -9.54 1.39
N PHE A 106 0.64 -8.50 1.04
CA PHE A 106 0.09 -7.42 0.24
C PHE A 106 1.12 -6.83 -0.72
N ASN A 107 0.62 -6.27 -1.81
CA ASN A 107 1.38 -5.46 -2.74
C ASN A 107 0.52 -4.27 -3.15
N PHE A 108 0.70 -3.15 -2.45
CA PHE A 108 -0.10 -1.94 -2.57
C PHE A 108 0.53 -0.99 -3.58
N LEU A 109 -0.29 -0.52 -4.52
CA LEU A 109 0.08 0.44 -5.56
C LEU A 109 -0.66 1.75 -5.39
N GLN A 110 0.04 2.87 -5.57
CA GLN A 110 -0.55 4.19 -5.62
C GLN A 110 0.18 5.07 -6.62
N PHE A 111 -0.58 5.83 -7.39
CA PHE A 111 -0.05 6.92 -8.22
C PHE A 111 -0.84 8.20 -7.96
N ARG A 112 -0.14 9.31 -7.86
CA ARG A 112 -0.73 10.64 -7.79
C ARG A 112 0.07 11.57 -8.68
N SER A 113 -0.65 12.38 -9.48
CA SER A 113 -0.02 13.43 -10.25
C SER A 113 -0.89 14.68 -10.32
N ASN A 114 -0.24 15.81 -10.51
CA ASN A 114 -0.88 17.09 -10.74
C ASN A 114 -0.11 17.84 -11.85
N LEU A 115 -0.85 18.29 -12.85
CA LEU A 115 -0.38 19.25 -13.84
C LEU A 115 -1.11 20.57 -13.57
N VAL A 116 -0.36 21.64 -13.40
CA VAL A 116 -0.89 22.99 -13.20
C VAL A 116 -0.36 23.88 -14.30
N VAL A 117 -1.28 24.47 -15.07
CA VAL A 117 -0.98 25.53 -16.03
C VAL A 117 -1.47 26.84 -15.44
N ARG A 118 -0.55 27.81 -15.33
CA ARG A 118 -0.84 29.18 -14.91
C ARG A 118 -0.58 30.12 -16.08
N TRP A 119 -1.58 30.94 -16.43
CA TRP A 119 -1.45 31.94 -17.46
C TRP A 119 -1.97 33.28 -16.96
N GLU A 120 -1.09 34.28 -16.88
CA GLU A 120 -1.45 35.67 -16.62
C GLU A 120 -1.70 36.37 -17.97
N TYR A 121 -2.95 36.32 -18.43
CA TYR A 121 -3.33 36.85 -19.75
C TYR A 121 -3.46 38.38 -19.81
N LYS A 122 -3.52 39.03 -18.62
CA LYS A 122 -3.45 40.48 -18.40
C LYS A 122 -2.84 40.73 -17.01
N PRO A 123 -2.25 41.89 -16.73
CA PRO A 123 -1.74 42.22 -15.41
C PRO A 123 -2.78 41.97 -14.32
N SER A 124 -2.41 41.14 -13.36
CA SER A 124 -3.25 40.70 -12.22
C SER A 124 -4.54 39.93 -12.60
N SER A 125 -4.62 39.39 -13.84
CA SER A 125 -5.73 38.54 -14.30
C SER A 125 -5.17 37.18 -14.72
N VAL A 126 -5.48 36.13 -13.96
CA VAL A 126 -4.81 34.83 -14.09
C VAL A 126 -5.83 33.72 -14.31
N LEU A 127 -5.49 32.85 -15.22
CA LEU A 127 -6.17 31.58 -15.47
C LEU A 127 -5.32 30.43 -14.93
N PHE A 128 -5.94 29.52 -14.17
CA PHE A 128 -5.35 28.26 -13.75
C PHE A 128 -6.14 27.10 -14.34
N LEU A 129 -5.45 26.18 -14.98
CA LEU A 129 -5.94 24.86 -15.32
C LEU A 129 -5.17 23.84 -14.48
N VAL A 130 -5.90 23.02 -13.75
CA VAL A 130 -5.32 21.93 -12.95
C VAL A 130 -5.87 20.62 -13.45
N TRP A 131 -4.99 19.70 -13.76
CA TRP A 131 -5.32 18.31 -14.06
C TRP A 131 -4.68 17.40 -13.02
N SER A 132 -5.51 16.78 -12.19
CA SER A 132 -5.07 15.82 -11.17
C SER A 132 -5.42 14.42 -11.61
N GLN A 133 -4.46 13.51 -11.45
CA GLN A 133 -4.67 12.08 -11.66
C GLN A 133 -4.35 11.33 -10.37
N GLY A 134 -5.09 10.28 -10.11
CA GLY A 134 -4.84 9.40 -8.99
C GLY A 134 -5.36 8.00 -9.23
N THR A 135 -4.61 7.01 -8.77
CA THR A 135 -5.05 5.63 -8.69
C THR A 135 -4.54 4.99 -7.42
N THR A 136 -5.25 3.95 -6.98
CA THR A 136 -4.87 3.09 -5.87
C THR A 136 -5.32 1.68 -6.23
N GLY A 137 -4.47 0.71 -6.06
CA GLY A 137 -4.77 -0.68 -6.37
C GLY A 137 -3.82 -1.65 -5.69
N GLY A 138 -3.86 -2.88 -6.11
CA GLY A 138 -3.00 -3.96 -5.66
C GLY A 138 -2.36 -4.71 -6.83
N ALA A 139 -1.27 -5.38 -6.55
CA ALA A 139 -0.62 -6.33 -7.43
C ALA A 139 -0.41 -7.66 -6.69
N ASP A 140 -0.02 -8.68 -7.43
CA ASP A 140 0.35 -9.96 -6.85
C ASP A 140 1.47 -9.80 -5.82
N PRO A 141 1.30 -10.24 -4.56
CA PRO A 141 2.34 -10.20 -3.54
C PRO A 141 3.61 -10.98 -3.91
N ALA A 142 3.52 -11.94 -4.84
CA ALA A 142 4.69 -12.67 -5.34
C ALA A 142 5.62 -11.79 -6.19
N LYS A 143 5.10 -10.73 -6.85
CA LYS A 143 5.91 -9.76 -7.57
C LYS A 143 6.71 -8.88 -6.61
N THR A 144 7.95 -8.57 -6.98
CA THR A 144 8.73 -7.56 -6.24
C THR A 144 8.07 -6.17 -6.37
N ALA A 145 8.36 -5.27 -5.42
CA ALA A 145 7.82 -3.91 -5.46
C ALA A 145 8.21 -3.16 -6.76
N PHE A 146 9.41 -3.42 -7.29
CA PHE A 146 9.88 -2.80 -8.53
C PHE A 146 9.14 -3.35 -9.76
N ALA A 147 8.92 -4.67 -9.84
CA ALA A 147 8.16 -5.28 -10.95
C ALA A 147 6.71 -4.81 -10.94
N ALA A 148 6.07 -4.75 -9.76
CA ALA A 148 4.72 -4.24 -9.62
C ALA A 148 4.60 -2.75 -10.03
N LEU A 149 5.62 -1.94 -9.72
CA LEU A 149 5.69 -0.54 -10.15
C LEU A 149 5.76 -0.44 -11.68
N ALA A 150 6.58 -1.27 -12.33
CA ALA A 150 6.81 -1.21 -13.77
C ALA A 150 5.60 -1.74 -14.57
N ASP A 151 5.00 -2.84 -14.12
CA ASP A 151 4.03 -3.60 -14.91
C ASP A 151 2.58 -3.25 -14.56
N ASP A 152 2.29 -3.03 -13.28
CA ASP A 152 0.91 -3.02 -12.79
C ASP A 152 0.41 -1.62 -12.44
N LEU A 153 1.28 -0.64 -12.17
CA LEU A 153 0.85 0.68 -11.68
C LEU A 153 -0.05 1.41 -12.67
N PHE A 154 0.32 1.42 -13.94
CA PHE A 154 -0.43 2.11 -14.99
C PHE A 154 -1.53 1.24 -15.64
N ALA A 155 -1.62 -0.03 -15.24
CA ALA A 155 -2.75 -0.89 -15.57
C ALA A 155 -3.98 -0.64 -14.67
N GLN A 156 -3.80 0.12 -13.56
CA GLN A 156 -4.89 0.49 -12.66
C GLN A 156 -5.76 1.59 -13.27
N ASP A 157 -7.04 1.61 -12.90
CA ASP A 157 -7.98 2.65 -13.32
C ASP A 157 -7.57 4.04 -12.80
N LEU A 158 -7.23 4.94 -13.71
CA LEU A 158 -6.84 6.31 -13.40
C LEU A 158 -8.07 7.21 -13.25
N ARG A 159 -8.24 7.80 -12.07
CA ARG A 159 -9.23 8.86 -11.85
C ARG A 159 -8.65 10.19 -12.26
N ASN A 160 -9.37 10.93 -13.09
CA ASN A 160 -8.98 12.24 -13.59
C ASN A 160 -9.89 13.31 -13.01
N THR A 161 -9.31 14.40 -12.53
CA THR A 161 -10.03 15.58 -12.05
C THR A 161 -9.48 16.82 -12.75
N PHE A 162 -10.36 17.62 -13.34
CA PHE A 162 -10.01 18.89 -13.97
C PHE A 162 -10.63 20.03 -13.18
N LEU A 163 -9.81 21.05 -12.90
CA LEU A 163 -10.24 22.28 -12.25
C LEU A 163 -9.81 23.47 -13.12
N LEU A 164 -10.74 24.38 -13.40
CA LEU A 164 -10.49 25.65 -14.03
C LEU A 164 -10.80 26.78 -13.04
N LYS A 165 -9.82 27.66 -12.78
CA LYS A 165 -9.98 28.85 -11.96
C LYS A 165 -9.56 30.07 -12.75
N ALA A 166 -10.42 31.09 -12.82
CA ALA A 166 -10.13 32.39 -13.42
C ALA A 166 -10.25 33.49 -12.38
N THR A 167 -9.27 34.40 -12.39
CA THR A 167 -9.32 35.64 -11.66
C THR A 167 -9.25 36.81 -12.64
N TYR A 168 -10.03 37.83 -12.44
CA TYR A 168 -10.07 39.02 -13.26
C TYR A 168 -9.97 40.29 -12.38
N ARG A 169 -9.04 41.18 -12.72
CA ARG A 169 -8.90 42.48 -12.04
C ARG A 169 -9.69 43.52 -12.81
N LEU A 170 -10.69 44.11 -12.16
CA LEU A 170 -11.37 45.32 -12.62
C LEU A 170 -10.58 46.53 -12.13
N VAL A 171 -10.07 47.34 -13.07
CA VAL A 171 -9.48 48.63 -12.77
C VAL A 171 -10.52 49.69 -13.15
N ARG A 172 -10.95 50.47 -12.18
CA ARG A 172 -11.73 51.70 -12.42
C ARG A 172 -10.81 52.83 -12.72
#